data_c64a8457d84c7a9ba0bb456fe7e91546
#
_entry.id   c64a8457d84c7a9ba0bb456fe7e91546
#
_cell.length_a   1.000
_cell.length_b   1.000
_cell.length_c   1.000
_cell.angle_alpha   90.00
_cell.angle_beta   90.00
_cell.angle_gamma   90.00
#
_symmetry.space_group_name_H-M   'P 1'
#
loop_
_entity.id
_entity.type
_entity.pdbx_description
1 polymer ?
#
loop_
_entity_poly.entity_id
_entity_poly.type
_entity_poly.pdbx_seq_one_letter_code
_entity_poly.pdbx_strand_id
1 'polypeptide(L)' 'MNRNQMIENIRIACHCGERRAGEYLEAELRSLRELQLRNELRYDDLETACSSLGLEYDCVEYFLAALAA' A
#
# COMPACT_ATOMS: atom_id res chain seq x y z
N MET A 1 2.54 -2.56 -11.65
CA MET A 1 2.64 -1.22 -11.02
C MET A 1 3.91 -1.16 -10.18
N ASN A 2 4.70 -0.14 -10.33
CA ASN A 2 5.92 0.03 -9.54
C ASN A 2 5.71 1.07 -8.44
N ARG A 3 6.73 1.27 -7.59
CA ARG A 3 6.64 2.19 -6.45
C ARG A 3 6.33 3.62 -6.89
N ASN A 4 6.96 4.09 -7.96
CA ASN A 4 6.72 5.45 -8.45
C ASN A 4 5.28 5.64 -8.90
N GLN A 5 4.71 4.66 -9.53
CA GLN A 5 3.30 4.70 -9.94
C GLN A 5 2.37 4.70 -8.73
N MET A 6 2.70 3.91 -7.71
CA MET A 6 1.93 3.91 -6.46
C MET A 6 1.95 5.28 -5.80
N ILE A 7 3.12 5.89 -5.69
CA ILE A 7 3.26 7.21 -5.09
C ILE A 7 2.44 8.24 -5.87
N GLU A 8 2.51 8.21 -7.19
CA GLU A 8 1.76 9.14 -8.03
C GLU A 8 0.25 8.97 -7.83
N ASN A 9 -0.21 7.73 -7.78
CA ASN A 9 -1.63 7.45 -7.55
C ASN A 9 -2.10 7.94 -6.19
N ILE A 10 -1.26 7.76 -5.16
CA ILE A 10 -1.58 8.24 -3.81
C ILE A 10 -1.62 9.77 -3.78
N ARG A 11 -0.69 10.43 -4.46
CA ARG A 11 -0.67 11.90 -4.55
C ARG A 11 -1.98 12.42 -5.10
N ILE A 12 -2.45 11.80 -6.17
CA ILE A 12 -3.69 12.21 -6.83
C ILE A 12 -4.90 11.96 -5.92
N ALA A 13 -4.96 10.78 -5.34
CA ALA A 13 -6.09 10.37 -4.50
C ALA A 13 -6.18 11.19 -3.21
N CYS A 14 -5.05 11.50 -2.60
CA CYS A 14 -4.99 12.19 -1.31
C CYS A 14 -4.71 13.67 -1.42
N HIS A 15 -4.48 14.18 -2.61
CA HIS A 15 -4.13 15.60 -2.85
C HIS A 15 -2.93 16.03 -2.01
N CYS A 16 -1.87 15.22 -2.03
CA CYS A 16 -0.68 15.49 -1.22
C CYS A 16 0.58 15.48 -2.09
N GLY A 17 1.71 15.86 -1.49
CA GLY A 17 3.00 15.86 -2.17
C GLY A 17 3.62 14.47 -2.19
N GLU A 18 4.69 14.33 -2.97
CA GLU A 18 5.40 13.07 -3.15
C GLU A 18 5.93 12.51 -1.84
N ARG A 19 6.49 13.36 -0.99
CA ARG A 19 7.04 12.93 0.30
C ARG A 19 5.97 12.32 1.18
N ARG A 20 4.83 12.99 1.28
CA ARG A 20 3.73 12.50 2.11
C ARG A 20 3.13 11.22 1.55
N ALA A 21 3.00 11.14 0.23
CA ALA A 21 2.53 9.92 -0.42
C ALA A 21 3.44 8.74 -0.10
N GLY A 22 4.76 8.95 -0.14
CA GLY A 22 5.74 7.93 0.22
C GLY A 22 5.60 7.49 1.68
N GLU A 23 5.37 8.44 2.58
CA GLU A 23 5.16 8.13 4.00
C GLU A 23 3.90 7.30 4.23
N TYR A 24 2.82 7.61 3.54
CA TYR A 24 1.59 6.84 3.62
C TYR A 24 1.79 5.42 3.10
N LEU A 25 2.49 5.28 1.98
CA LEU A 25 2.77 3.96 1.42
C LEU A 25 3.62 3.11 2.37
N GLU A 26 4.66 3.70 2.94
CA GLU A 26 5.53 2.99 3.88
C GLU A 26 4.80 2.58 5.15
N ALA A 27 3.89 3.43 5.64
CA ALA A 27 3.09 3.10 6.82
C ALA A 27 2.21 1.88 6.57
N GLU A 28 1.58 1.81 5.40
CA GLU A 28 0.74 0.65 5.05
C GLU A 28 1.57 -0.61 4.89
N LEU A 29 2.73 -0.51 4.23
CA LEU A 29 3.62 -1.66 4.07
C LEU A 29 4.12 -2.17 5.42
N ARG A 30 4.43 -1.27 6.34
CA ARG A 30 4.88 -1.66 7.68
C ARG A 30 3.80 -2.44 8.41
N SER A 31 2.56 -1.96 8.38
CA SER A 31 1.44 -2.64 9.01
C SER A 31 1.21 -4.02 8.42
N LEU A 32 1.26 -4.12 7.09
CA LEU A 32 1.07 -5.41 6.41
C LEU A 32 2.20 -6.39 6.75
N ARG A 33 3.44 -5.92 6.84
CA ARG A 33 4.56 -6.77 7.21
C ARG A 33 4.45 -7.28 8.63
N GLU A 34 3.94 -6.48 9.55
CA GLU A 34 3.70 -6.94 10.91
C GLU A 34 2.69 -8.08 10.96
N LEU A 35 1.61 -7.95 10.19
CA LEU A 35 0.62 -9.01 10.09
C LEU A 35 1.23 -10.26 9.45
N GLN A 36 2.06 -10.08 8.44
CA GLN A 36 2.73 -11.19 7.77
C GLN A 36 3.64 -11.95 8.74
N LEU A 37 4.39 -11.23 9.56
CA LEU A 37 5.29 -11.83 10.54
C LEU A 37 4.55 -12.62 11.61
N ARG A 38 3.31 -12.20 11.92
CA ARG A 38 2.46 -12.89 12.89
C ARG A 38 1.65 -14.01 12.27
N ASN A 39 1.78 -14.21 10.96
CA ASN A 39 0.98 -15.18 10.22
C ASN A 39 -0.52 -14.85 10.26
N GLU A 40 -0.84 -13.58 10.33
CA GLU A 40 -2.22 -13.10 10.44
C GLU A 40 -2.68 -12.31 9.21
N LEU A 41 -1.82 -12.20 8.20
CA LEU A 41 -2.13 -11.44 7.00
C LEU A 41 -3.21 -12.14 6.18
N ARG A 42 -4.27 -11.38 5.85
CA ARG A 42 -5.38 -11.86 5.02
C ARG A 42 -5.47 -11.02 3.77
N TYR A 43 -6.14 -11.55 2.77
CA TYR A 43 -6.38 -10.80 1.53
C TYR A 43 -7.17 -9.51 1.80
N ASP A 44 -8.12 -9.55 2.73
CA ASP A 44 -8.89 -8.37 3.13
C ASP A 44 -8.00 -7.24 3.64
N ASP A 45 -6.90 -7.57 4.30
CA ASP A 45 -5.96 -6.56 4.79
C ASP A 45 -5.30 -5.80 3.65
N LEU A 46 -5.03 -6.50 2.55
CA LEU A 46 -4.47 -5.88 1.35
C LEU A 46 -5.47 -4.92 0.71
N GLU A 47 -6.72 -5.33 0.63
CA GLU A 47 -7.79 -4.48 0.11
C GLU A 47 -8.02 -3.26 0.99
N THR A 48 -7.97 -3.45 2.31
CA THR A 48 -8.10 -2.36 3.27
C THR A 48 -6.97 -1.35 3.10
N ALA A 49 -5.74 -1.82 2.88
CA ALA A 49 -4.61 -0.94 2.64
C ALA A 49 -4.83 -0.09 1.38
N CYS A 50 -5.32 -0.69 0.31
CA CYS A 50 -5.64 0.05 -0.91
C CYS A 50 -6.70 1.12 -0.63
N SER A 51 -7.76 0.76 0.07
CA SER A 51 -8.84 1.69 0.41
C SER A 51 -8.34 2.84 1.28
N SER A 52 -7.47 2.55 2.24
CA SER A 52 -6.89 3.58 3.13
C SER A 52 -6.10 4.62 2.36
N LEU A 53 -5.51 4.22 1.23
CA LEU A 53 -4.75 5.13 0.38
C LEU A 53 -5.60 5.81 -0.68
N GLY A 54 -6.91 5.52 -0.71
CA GLY A 54 -7.82 6.06 -1.71
C GLY A 54 -7.65 5.43 -3.07
N LEU A 55 -7.08 4.23 -3.13
CA LEU A 55 -6.80 3.53 -4.38
C LEU A 55 -7.80 2.40 -4.61
N GLU A 56 -7.88 1.94 -5.86
CA GLU A 56 -8.68 0.79 -6.21
C GLU A 56 -7.93 -0.51 -5.89
N TYR A 57 -8.63 -1.63 -5.96
CA TYR A 57 -8.08 -2.91 -5.54
C TYR A 57 -7.05 -3.49 -6.48
N ASP A 58 -6.84 -2.90 -7.65
CA ASP A 58 -5.77 -3.31 -8.56
C ASP A 58 -4.38 -3.14 -7.95
N CYS A 59 -4.25 -2.28 -6.94
CA CYS A 59 -2.97 -2.09 -6.25
C CYS A 59 -2.62 -3.24 -5.30
N VAL A 60 -3.53 -4.17 -5.05
CA VAL A 60 -3.25 -5.35 -4.21
C VAL A 60 -2.04 -6.12 -4.75
N GLU A 61 -1.91 -6.23 -6.06
CA GLU A 61 -0.77 -6.93 -6.68
C GLU A 61 0.56 -6.29 -6.30
N TYR A 62 0.60 -4.96 -6.22
CA TYR A 62 1.79 -4.26 -5.79
C TYR A 62 2.19 -4.68 -4.37
N PHE A 63 1.22 -4.72 -3.45
CA PHE A 63 1.49 -5.12 -2.07
C PHE A 63 1.94 -6.57 -1.98
N LEU A 64 1.32 -7.46 -2.74
CA LEU A 64 1.74 -8.87 -2.76
C LEU A 64 3.19 -9.00 -3.21
N ALA A 65 3.57 -8.30 -4.26
CA ALA A 65 4.95 -8.34 -4.77
C ALA A 65 5.93 -7.75 -3.75
N ALA A 66 5.57 -6.64 -3.12
CA ALA A 66 6.42 -5.98 -2.13
C ALA A 66 6.63 -6.86 -0.89
N LEU A 67 5.59 -7.58 -0.46
CA LEU A 67 5.68 -8.44 0.72
C LEU A 67 6.39 -9.75 0.44
N ALA A 68 6.46 -10.17 -0.80
CA ALA A 68 7.17 -11.39 -1.21
C ALA A 68 8.68 -11.18 -1.33
N ALA A 69 9.11 -9.94 -1.42
CA ALA A 69 10.54 -9.62 -1.62
C ALA A 69 11.37 -9.80 -0.35
#